data_124c322c02e02b82c3479b82504c1a7d
#
_entry.id   124c322c02e02b82c3479b82504c1a7d
#
_cell.length_a   1.000
_cell.length_b   1.000
_cell.length_c   1.000
_cell.angle_alpha   90.00
_cell.angle_beta   90.00
_cell.angle_gamma   90.00
#
_symmetry.space_group_name_H-M   'P 1'
#
loop_
_entity.id
_entity.type
_entity.pdbx_description
1 polymer ?
#
loop_
_entity_poly.entity_id
_entity_poly.type
_entity_poly.pdbx_seq_one_letter_code
_entity_poly.pdbx_strand_id
1 'polypeptide(L)'
;MGIFRKLGWYFKQEWRRYLLGVTFLLLVALVNLIPPKVIGDLVDAMSKSRLTSSHLAWMLGLLLFSGVAQYLFRFGWRNAIWGGAAKLERTLRTRLFWHFMKMDATFYQKHRTGDLMAHATNDLNAVQNVAGAGILTLFDSMITGGTTIIAMVLVVDWRLTIVAILPMPLLAVMARKLGTRLHAAFSESQAAFSRLNDKTQESVSGIKVIKTFGQEAEDTADFNQIVDHTVQINRRVNMIDALFDPTTSLIMGLTYVITIIYGGWQVVHGQITIGQLVSFVTYVSALVWPMFAIGRLFNILERGNASYDRVDELLQEKSTILEAKDAITTPAHGDIRYQINKFSYPDDQQVALSRVHFT
;
A
#
# COMPACT_ATOMS: atom_id res chain seq x y z
N MET A 1 -4.68 -5.48 -11.94
CA MET A 1 -3.62 -5.17 -12.94
C MET A 1 -3.93 -3.98 -13.86
N GLY A 2 -5.16 -3.47 -13.89
CA GLY A 2 -5.56 -2.33 -14.73
C GLY A 2 -4.73 -1.06 -14.53
N ILE A 3 -4.38 -0.72 -13.29
CA ILE A 3 -3.65 0.50 -12.96
C ILE A 3 -2.25 0.58 -13.60
N PHE A 4 -1.51 -0.53 -13.69
CA PHE A 4 -0.20 -0.54 -14.35
C PHE A 4 -0.29 -0.22 -15.86
N ARG A 5 -1.40 -0.63 -16.51
CA ARG A 5 -1.64 -0.28 -17.92
C ARG A 5 -1.96 1.21 -18.05
N LYS A 6 -2.75 1.78 -17.13
CA LYS A 6 -3.09 3.20 -17.12
C LYS A 6 -1.85 4.08 -16.84
N LEU A 7 -0.96 3.63 -15.95
CA LEU A 7 0.30 4.29 -15.65
C LEU A 7 1.45 3.90 -16.61
N GLY A 8 1.17 3.11 -17.64
CA GLY A 8 2.17 2.61 -18.59
C GLY A 8 2.98 3.71 -19.25
N TRP A 9 2.35 4.87 -19.54
CA TRP A 9 3.02 6.06 -20.08
C TRP A 9 4.14 6.54 -19.16
N TYR A 10 3.89 6.53 -17.84
CA TYR A 10 4.84 6.99 -16.84
C TYR A 10 5.99 5.99 -16.66
N PHE A 11 5.69 4.70 -16.52
CA PHE A 11 6.71 3.66 -16.40
C PHE A 11 7.59 3.57 -17.66
N LYS A 12 7.03 3.84 -18.85
CA LYS A 12 7.81 3.92 -20.08
C LYS A 12 8.74 5.15 -20.09
N GLN A 13 8.32 6.27 -19.52
CA GLN A 13 9.15 7.48 -19.40
C GLN A 13 10.29 7.31 -18.40
N GLU A 14 10.04 6.67 -17.23
CA GLU A 14 11.00 6.52 -16.13
C GLU A 14 11.57 5.10 -16.03
N TRP A 15 11.54 4.31 -17.11
CA TRP A 15 11.92 2.89 -17.11
C TRP A 15 13.32 2.62 -16.55
N ARG A 16 14.28 3.50 -16.84
CA ARG A 16 15.67 3.37 -16.35
C ARG A 16 15.73 3.40 -14.83
N ARG A 17 14.96 4.27 -14.21
CA ARG A 17 14.91 4.42 -12.75
C ARG A 17 14.31 3.19 -12.09
N TYR A 18 13.17 2.69 -12.63
CA TYR A 18 12.54 1.48 -12.11
C TYR A 18 13.40 0.23 -12.38
N LEU A 19 14.06 0.13 -13.52
CA LEU A 19 15.00 -0.95 -13.82
C LEU A 19 16.15 -0.96 -12.80
N LEU A 20 16.78 0.18 -12.54
CA LEU A 20 17.82 0.30 -11.51
C LEU A 20 17.31 -0.10 -10.12
N GLY A 21 16.09 0.32 -9.75
CA GLY A 21 15.46 -0.07 -8.49
C GLY A 21 15.27 -1.59 -8.38
N VAL A 22 14.75 -2.23 -9.43
CA VAL A 22 14.55 -3.69 -9.49
C VAL A 22 15.89 -4.43 -9.49
N THR A 23 16.91 -3.91 -10.18
CA THR A 23 18.27 -4.48 -10.14
C THR A 23 18.85 -4.45 -8.72
N PHE A 24 18.70 -3.33 -8.01
CA PHE A 24 19.12 -3.26 -6.61
C PHE A 24 18.31 -4.21 -5.71
N LEU A 25 17.02 -4.40 -5.95
CA LEU A 25 16.23 -5.42 -5.23
C LEU A 25 16.76 -6.82 -5.48
N LEU A 26 17.11 -7.15 -6.72
CA LEU A 26 17.73 -8.44 -7.06
C LEU A 26 19.08 -8.61 -6.32
N LEU A 27 19.92 -7.58 -6.30
CA LEU A 27 21.19 -7.62 -5.58
C LEU A 27 20.99 -7.80 -4.07
N VAL A 28 20.00 -7.11 -3.48
CA VAL A 28 19.62 -7.32 -2.07
C VAL A 28 19.21 -8.76 -1.83
N ALA A 29 18.36 -9.33 -2.69
CA ALA A 29 17.87 -10.70 -2.55
C ALA A 29 19.00 -11.71 -2.65
N LEU A 30 19.93 -11.54 -3.60
CA LEU A 30 21.12 -12.40 -3.74
C LEU A 30 22.03 -12.33 -2.54
N VAL A 31 22.34 -11.12 -2.07
CA VAL A 31 23.19 -10.92 -0.87
C VAL A 31 22.49 -11.45 0.39
N ASN A 32 21.17 -11.39 0.46
CA ASN A 32 20.38 -11.93 1.57
C ASN A 32 20.44 -13.46 1.71
N LEU A 33 20.91 -14.18 0.66
CA LEU A 33 21.16 -15.62 0.72
C LEU A 33 22.47 -15.96 1.43
N ILE A 34 23.41 -15.02 1.59
CA ILE A 34 24.73 -15.23 2.19
C ILE A 34 24.63 -15.58 3.69
N PRO A 35 23.93 -14.82 4.54
CA PRO A 35 23.90 -15.10 5.97
C PRO A 35 23.41 -16.50 6.34
N PRO A 36 22.27 -17.02 5.80
CA PRO A 36 21.83 -18.37 6.08
C PRO A 36 22.86 -19.43 5.70
N LYS A 37 23.49 -19.26 4.51
CA LYS A 37 24.53 -20.18 4.07
C LYS A 37 25.75 -20.16 4.96
N VAL A 38 26.27 -18.98 5.32
CA VAL A 38 27.44 -18.85 6.19
C VAL A 38 27.17 -19.44 7.59
N ILE A 39 25.96 -19.24 8.14
CA ILE A 39 25.58 -19.84 9.42
C ILE A 39 25.59 -21.37 9.31
N GLY A 40 25.08 -21.95 8.24
CA GLY A 40 25.12 -23.39 8.02
C GLY A 40 26.54 -23.92 7.87
N ASP A 41 27.38 -23.26 7.04
CA ASP A 41 28.76 -23.65 6.84
C ASP A 41 29.56 -23.55 8.17
N LEU A 42 29.24 -22.57 9.01
CA LEU A 42 29.81 -22.44 10.37
C LEU A 42 29.42 -23.62 11.27
N VAL A 43 28.14 -24.01 11.28
CA VAL A 43 27.66 -25.16 12.05
C VAL A 43 28.36 -26.44 11.58
N ASP A 44 28.50 -26.61 10.28
CA ASP A 44 29.22 -27.77 9.73
C ASP A 44 30.72 -27.78 10.08
N ALA A 45 31.39 -26.62 10.06
CA ALA A 45 32.77 -26.51 10.46
C ALA A 45 32.98 -26.82 11.97
N MET A 46 32.02 -26.39 12.80
CA MET A 46 32.03 -26.72 14.23
C MET A 46 31.80 -28.22 14.47
N SER A 47 30.80 -28.82 13.81
CA SER A 47 30.45 -30.23 14.00
C SER A 47 31.59 -31.17 13.58
N LYS A 48 32.36 -30.78 12.57
CA LYS A 48 33.52 -31.53 12.05
C LYS A 48 34.86 -31.15 12.73
N SER A 49 34.84 -30.31 13.77
CA SER A 49 36.02 -29.79 14.46
C SER A 49 37.09 -29.17 13.52
N ARG A 50 36.64 -28.59 12.41
CA ARG A 50 37.51 -27.95 11.39
C ARG A 50 37.56 -26.41 11.47
N LEU A 51 37.01 -25.84 12.54
CA LEU A 51 36.94 -24.40 12.72
C LEU A 51 38.32 -23.87 13.10
N THR A 52 38.98 -23.17 12.19
CA THR A 52 40.23 -22.40 12.45
C THR A 52 39.89 -20.93 12.65
N SER A 53 40.72 -20.21 13.41
CA SER A 53 40.55 -18.77 13.63
C SER A 53 40.51 -17.96 12.32
N SER A 54 41.30 -18.36 11.33
CA SER A 54 41.27 -17.75 9.99
C SER A 54 39.97 -18.00 9.25
N HIS A 55 39.41 -19.22 9.34
CA HIS A 55 38.14 -19.56 8.72
C HIS A 55 36.97 -18.79 9.37
N LEU A 56 37.00 -18.70 10.71
CA LEU A 56 36.00 -17.90 11.44
C LEU A 56 36.07 -16.42 11.05
N ALA A 57 37.28 -15.84 10.99
CA ALA A 57 37.46 -14.44 10.58
C ALA A 57 36.95 -14.19 9.16
N TRP A 58 37.16 -15.12 8.23
CA TRP A 58 36.64 -15.04 6.87
C TRP A 58 35.08 -15.05 6.84
N MET A 59 34.45 -15.97 7.60
CA MET A 59 32.99 -16.07 7.68
C MET A 59 32.38 -14.80 8.30
N LEU A 60 32.99 -14.26 9.38
CA LEU A 60 32.55 -12.99 9.97
C LEU A 60 32.74 -11.83 9.00
N GLY A 61 33.83 -11.80 8.25
CA GLY A 61 34.07 -10.83 7.18
C GLY A 61 32.97 -10.88 6.10
N LEU A 62 32.56 -12.08 5.71
CA LEU A 62 31.51 -12.27 4.71
C LEU A 62 30.12 -11.81 5.23
N LEU A 63 29.81 -12.05 6.50
CA LEU A 63 28.59 -11.54 7.14
C LEU A 63 28.61 -10.01 7.22
N LEU A 64 29.74 -9.42 7.62
CA LEU A 64 29.89 -7.97 7.67
C LEU A 64 29.74 -7.35 6.27
N PHE A 65 30.41 -7.94 5.27
CA PHE A 65 30.28 -7.54 3.87
C PHE A 65 28.82 -7.61 3.41
N SER A 66 28.12 -8.71 3.71
CA SER A 66 26.73 -8.86 3.33
C SER A 66 25.83 -7.78 3.98
N GLY A 67 26.08 -7.44 5.23
CA GLY A 67 25.36 -6.36 5.94
C GLY A 67 25.57 -4.99 5.28
N VAL A 68 26.82 -4.64 4.99
CA VAL A 68 27.17 -3.38 4.33
C VAL A 68 26.60 -3.33 2.91
N ALA A 69 26.75 -4.41 2.14
CA ALA A 69 26.22 -4.50 0.77
C ALA A 69 24.69 -4.36 0.76
N GLN A 70 23.98 -5.06 1.68
CA GLN A 70 22.54 -4.90 1.82
C GLN A 70 22.12 -3.46 2.15
N TYR A 71 22.85 -2.79 3.04
CA TYR A 71 22.58 -1.38 3.36
C TYR A 71 22.68 -0.50 2.12
N LEU A 72 23.78 -0.60 1.36
CA LEU A 72 23.99 0.19 0.15
C LEU A 72 22.93 -0.09 -0.93
N PHE A 73 22.63 -1.36 -1.19
CA PHE A 73 21.64 -1.73 -2.20
C PHE A 73 20.21 -1.37 -1.77
N ARG A 74 19.89 -1.47 -0.47
CA ARG A 74 18.61 -0.99 0.07
C ARG A 74 18.44 0.51 -0.05
N PHE A 75 19.49 1.28 0.18
CA PHE A 75 19.48 2.71 -0.09
C PHE A 75 19.26 3.00 -1.57
N GLY A 76 19.94 2.27 -2.45
CA GLY A 76 19.83 2.42 -3.91
C GLY A 76 18.41 2.19 -4.42
N TRP A 77 17.78 1.04 -4.11
CA TRP A 77 16.42 0.76 -4.59
C TRP A 77 15.40 1.73 -3.97
N ARG A 78 15.57 2.09 -2.69
CA ARG A 78 14.65 3.02 -2.02
C ARG A 78 14.65 4.37 -2.73
N ASN A 79 15.81 4.93 -3.01
CA ASN A 79 15.94 6.19 -3.73
C ASN A 79 15.41 6.09 -5.18
N ALA A 80 15.65 4.98 -5.88
CA ALA A 80 15.19 4.79 -7.24
C ALA A 80 13.66 4.66 -7.32
N ILE A 81 13.05 3.73 -6.56
CA ILE A 81 11.61 3.44 -6.65
C ILE A 81 10.78 4.56 -6.02
N TRP A 82 11.09 4.99 -4.78
CA TRP A 82 10.34 6.06 -4.13
C TRP A 82 10.58 7.43 -4.76
N GLY A 83 11.80 7.69 -5.25
CA GLY A 83 12.05 8.89 -6.05
C GLY A 83 11.26 8.91 -7.36
N GLY A 84 11.07 7.74 -7.99
CA GLY A 84 10.14 7.59 -9.12
C GLY A 84 8.69 7.87 -8.72
N ALA A 85 8.22 7.24 -7.64
CA ALA A 85 6.86 7.44 -7.15
C ALA A 85 6.55 8.92 -6.82
N ALA A 86 7.47 9.62 -6.15
CA ALA A 86 7.36 11.04 -5.85
C ALA A 86 7.33 11.92 -7.11
N LYS A 87 8.09 11.54 -8.14
CA LYS A 87 8.06 12.24 -9.43
C LYS A 87 6.71 12.05 -10.16
N LEU A 88 6.10 10.85 -10.07
CA LEU A 88 4.75 10.63 -10.59
C LEU A 88 3.73 11.54 -9.90
N GLU A 89 3.74 11.55 -8.58
CA GLU A 89 2.87 12.41 -7.77
C GLU A 89 3.02 13.89 -8.16
N ARG A 90 4.25 14.39 -8.20
CA ARG A 90 4.54 15.76 -8.65
C ARG A 90 3.96 16.03 -10.05
N THR A 91 4.16 15.11 -10.98
CA THR A 91 3.69 15.27 -12.36
C THR A 91 2.17 15.35 -12.45
N LEU A 92 1.47 14.44 -11.75
CA LEU A 92 0.01 14.43 -11.71
C LEU A 92 -0.55 15.65 -10.97
N ARG A 93 0.07 16.06 -9.84
CA ARG A 93 -0.31 17.27 -9.11
C ARG A 93 -0.17 18.52 -9.97
N THR A 94 0.92 18.64 -10.71
CA THR A 94 1.13 19.75 -11.63
C THR A 94 0.08 19.74 -12.75
N ARG A 95 -0.26 18.56 -13.33
CA ARG A 95 -1.30 18.44 -14.35
C ARG A 95 -2.67 18.84 -13.81
N LEU A 96 -3.05 18.38 -12.61
CA LEU A 96 -4.30 18.78 -11.96
C LEU A 96 -4.36 20.27 -11.69
N PHE A 97 -3.29 20.86 -11.16
CA PHE A 97 -3.24 22.28 -10.89
C PHE A 97 -3.43 23.12 -12.16
N TRP A 98 -2.71 22.77 -13.23
CA TRP A 98 -2.88 23.45 -14.53
C TRP A 98 -4.27 23.23 -15.12
N HIS A 99 -4.86 22.07 -14.89
CA HIS A 99 -6.22 21.79 -15.32
C HIS A 99 -7.21 22.68 -14.56
N PHE A 100 -7.11 22.76 -13.25
CA PHE A 100 -7.94 23.66 -12.44
C PHE A 100 -7.83 25.12 -12.88
N MET A 101 -6.64 25.61 -13.15
CA MET A 101 -6.46 27.00 -13.62
C MET A 101 -7.15 27.30 -14.97
N LYS A 102 -7.52 26.28 -15.74
CA LYS A 102 -8.21 26.41 -17.03
C LYS A 102 -9.72 26.23 -16.93
N MET A 103 -10.23 25.81 -15.78
CA MET A 103 -11.65 25.57 -15.59
C MET A 103 -12.41 26.88 -15.34
N ASP A 104 -13.68 26.89 -15.73
CA ASP A 104 -14.59 28.01 -15.57
C ASP A 104 -15.36 27.97 -14.22
N ALA A 105 -16.18 29.00 -13.98
CA ALA A 105 -16.98 29.11 -12.78
C ALA A 105 -17.98 27.94 -12.60
N THR A 106 -18.49 27.38 -13.70
CA THR A 106 -19.45 26.27 -13.69
C THR A 106 -18.82 25.01 -13.08
N PHE A 107 -17.56 24.75 -13.43
CA PHE A 107 -16.80 23.66 -12.82
C PHE A 107 -16.70 23.79 -11.30
N TYR A 108 -16.39 25.01 -10.79
CA TYR A 108 -16.26 25.27 -9.36
C TYR A 108 -17.59 25.32 -8.61
N GLN A 109 -18.71 25.50 -9.31
CA GLN A 109 -20.05 25.35 -8.74
C GLN A 109 -20.43 23.87 -8.54
N LYS A 110 -19.97 22.99 -9.46
CA LYS A 110 -20.22 21.54 -9.38
C LYS A 110 -19.32 20.83 -8.37
N HIS A 111 -18.08 21.26 -8.27
CA HIS A 111 -17.06 20.62 -7.42
C HIS A 111 -16.72 21.47 -6.19
N ARG A 112 -16.92 20.91 -5.01
CA ARG A 112 -16.52 21.58 -3.77
C ARG A 112 -15.00 21.68 -3.68
N THR A 113 -14.48 22.81 -3.21
CA THR A 113 -13.03 23.01 -3.04
C THR A 113 -12.38 21.90 -2.20
N GLY A 114 -13.08 21.44 -1.15
CA GLY A 114 -12.61 20.33 -0.31
C GLY A 114 -12.42 19.03 -1.07
N ASP A 115 -13.32 18.71 -2.01
CA ASP A 115 -13.24 17.51 -2.84
C ASP A 115 -12.06 17.61 -3.83
N LEU A 116 -11.90 18.77 -4.48
CA LEU A 116 -10.76 19.03 -5.38
C LEU A 116 -9.43 18.91 -4.63
N MET A 117 -9.37 19.40 -3.39
CA MET A 117 -8.19 19.23 -2.54
C MET A 117 -7.95 17.79 -2.14
N ALA A 118 -9.01 17.00 -1.86
CA ALA A 118 -8.90 15.58 -1.57
C ALA A 118 -8.34 14.79 -2.77
N HIS A 119 -8.74 15.12 -4.00
CA HIS A 119 -8.17 14.55 -5.21
C HIS A 119 -6.69 14.92 -5.38
N ALA A 120 -6.32 16.18 -5.15
CA ALA A 120 -4.94 16.66 -5.28
C ALA A 120 -3.99 16.15 -4.17
N THR A 121 -4.52 15.61 -3.07
CA THR A 121 -3.75 15.07 -1.94
C THR A 121 -3.94 13.57 -1.79
N ASN A 122 -5.10 13.12 -1.29
CA ASN A 122 -5.34 11.73 -0.92
C ASN A 122 -5.31 10.77 -2.11
N ASP A 123 -5.95 11.15 -3.24
CA ASP A 123 -5.98 10.29 -4.42
C ASP A 123 -4.62 10.21 -5.10
N LEU A 124 -3.89 11.34 -5.20
CA LEU A 124 -2.53 11.31 -5.73
C LEU A 124 -1.57 10.51 -4.84
N ASN A 125 -1.71 10.56 -3.52
CA ASN A 125 -0.95 9.71 -2.61
C ASN A 125 -1.25 8.22 -2.81
N ALA A 126 -2.52 7.85 -3.07
CA ALA A 126 -2.88 6.47 -3.38
C ALA A 126 -2.25 5.99 -4.69
N VAL A 127 -2.23 6.83 -5.72
CA VAL A 127 -1.56 6.54 -7.01
C VAL A 127 -0.04 6.47 -6.84
N GLN A 128 0.56 7.38 -6.07
CA GLN A 128 1.98 7.34 -5.71
C GLN A 128 2.35 6.02 -5.03
N ASN A 129 1.51 5.54 -4.10
CA ASN A 129 1.72 4.28 -3.42
C ASN A 129 1.71 3.07 -4.37
N VAL A 130 0.95 3.10 -5.47
CA VAL A 130 1.05 2.05 -6.50
C VAL A 130 2.43 2.05 -7.16
N ALA A 131 2.94 3.23 -7.53
CA ALA A 131 4.24 3.37 -8.19
C ALA A 131 5.43 3.15 -7.23
N GLY A 132 5.25 3.34 -5.92
CA GLY A 132 6.23 3.07 -4.86
C GLY A 132 6.03 1.69 -4.24
N ALA A 133 5.18 1.62 -3.23
CA ALA A 133 4.93 0.39 -2.46
C ALA A 133 4.38 -0.76 -3.31
N GLY A 134 3.54 -0.48 -4.33
CA GLY A 134 2.98 -1.50 -5.22
C GLY A 134 4.07 -2.19 -6.05
N ILE A 135 4.91 -1.40 -6.73
CA ILE A 135 6.06 -1.91 -7.49
C ILE A 135 7.03 -2.65 -6.57
N LEU A 136 7.38 -2.04 -5.42
CA LEU A 136 8.26 -2.66 -4.44
C LEU A 136 7.72 -4.02 -4.00
N THR A 137 6.47 -4.08 -3.52
CA THR A 137 5.87 -5.31 -3.00
C THR A 137 5.80 -6.40 -4.07
N LEU A 138 5.47 -6.05 -5.31
CA LEU A 138 5.41 -7.00 -6.42
C LEU A 138 6.78 -7.62 -6.70
N PHE A 139 7.78 -6.77 -6.96
CA PHE A 139 9.11 -7.26 -7.35
C PHE A 139 9.87 -7.86 -6.17
N ASP A 140 9.79 -7.29 -4.98
CA ASP A 140 10.44 -7.83 -3.78
C ASP A 140 9.90 -9.24 -3.45
N SER A 141 8.58 -9.44 -3.47
CA SER A 141 8.00 -10.75 -3.21
C SER A 141 8.40 -11.80 -4.27
N MET A 142 8.38 -11.42 -5.55
CA MET A 142 8.77 -12.33 -6.63
C MET A 142 10.27 -12.64 -6.60
N ILE A 143 11.12 -11.63 -6.42
CA ILE A 143 12.57 -11.78 -6.43
C ILE A 143 13.03 -12.49 -5.17
N THR A 144 12.66 -12.00 -3.99
CA THR A 144 13.08 -12.59 -2.71
C THR A 144 12.51 -14.00 -2.53
N GLY A 145 11.22 -14.19 -2.82
CA GLY A 145 10.60 -15.51 -2.77
C GLY A 145 11.23 -16.48 -3.78
N GLY A 146 11.39 -16.06 -5.03
CA GLY A 146 11.97 -16.87 -6.09
C GLY A 146 13.43 -17.24 -5.82
N THR A 147 14.28 -16.27 -5.50
CA THR A 147 15.72 -16.52 -5.19
C THR A 147 15.89 -17.40 -3.97
N THR A 148 15.07 -17.23 -2.94
CA THR A 148 15.10 -18.06 -1.74
C THR A 148 14.70 -19.51 -2.06
N ILE A 149 13.62 -19.74 -2.81
CA ILE A 149 13.21 -21.08 -3.24
C ILE A 149 14.28 -21.72 -4.12
N ILE A 150 14.86 -20.99 -5.06
CA ILE A 150 15.97 -21.48 -5.91
C ILE A 150 17.18 -21.85 -5.04
N ALA A 151 17.53 -21.02 -4.04
CA ALA A 151 18.62 -21.35 -3.12
C ALA A 151 18.34 -22.60 -2.29
N MET A 152 17.12 -22.77 -1.78
CA MET A 152 16.70 -23.96 -1.03
C MET A 152 16.84 -25.23 -1.88
N VAL A 153 16.45 -25.17 -3.16
CA VAL A 153 16.54 -26.30 -4.10
C VAL A 153 17.98 -26.62 -4.48
N LEU A 154 18.79 -25.59 -4.81
CA LEU A 154 20.15 -25.79 -5.36
C LEU A 154 21.22 -25.98 -4.27
N VAL A 155 21.06 -25.31 -3.11
CA VAL A 155 22.08 -25.31 -2.05
C VAL A 155 21.83 -26.42 -1.02
N VAL A 156 20.57 -26.83 -0.83
CA VAL A 156 20.23 -27.84 0.16
C VAL A 156 19.66 -29.09 -0.51
N ASP A 157 18.35 -29.16 -0.72
CA ASP A 157 17.70 -30.33 -1.34
C ASP A 157 16.30 -29.96 -1.88
N TRP A 158 15.99 -30.40 -3.10
CA TRP A 158 14.72 -30.09 -3.74
C TRP A 158 13.52 -30.80 -3.08
N ARG A 159 13.73 -32.03 -2.55
CA ARG A 159 12.67 -32.83 -1.90
C ARG A 159 12.26 -32.18 -0.59
N LEU A 160 13.25 -31.77 0.22
CA LEU A 160 13.01 -31.04 1.45
C LEU A 160 12.27 -29.72 1.16
N THR A 161 12.64 -29.03 0.08
CA THR A 161 11.99 -27.77 -0.33
C THR A 161 10.51 -27.97 -0.65
N ILE A 162 10.13 -29.00 -1.43
CA ILE A 162 8.72 -29.27 -1.75
C ILE A 162 7.92 -29.57 -0.49
N VAL A 163 8.46 -30.41 0.39
CA VAL A 163 7.77 -30.80 1.63
C VAL A 163 7.60 -29.61 2.58
N ALA A 164 8.61 -28.74 2.68
CA ALA A 164 8.57 -27.56 3.53
C ALA A 164 7.63 -26.46 2.97
N ILE A 165 7.48 -26.32 1.67
CA ILE A 165 6.59 -25.32 1.06
C ILE A 165 5.12 -25.75 1.14
N LEU A 166 4.82 -27.03 1.26
CA LEU A 166 3.45 -27.56 1.24
C LEU A 166 2.47 -26.87 2.20
N PRO A 167 2.83 -26.52 3.46
CA PRO A 167 1.93 -25.78 4.35
C PRO A 167 1.80 -24.30 4.04
N MET A 168 2.75 -23.69 3.32
CA MET A 168 2.81 -22.23 3.12
C MET A 168 1.61 -21.63 2.38
N PRO A 169 0.98 -22.27 1.37
CA PRO A 169 -0.27 -21.78 0.77
C PRO A 169 -1.39 -21.56 1.79
N LEU A 170 -1.39 -22.27 2.92
CA LEU A 170 -2.35 -22.03 4.00
C LEU A 170 -2.24 -20.61 4.57
N LEU A 171 -1.02 -20.02 4.59
CA LEU A 171 -0.83 -18.63 5.01
C LEU A 171 -1.62 -17.66 4.11
N ALA A 172 -1.58 -17.87 2.80
CA ALA A 172 -2.31 -17.03 1.85
C ALA A 172 -3.83 -17.19 2.00
N VAL A 173 -4.31 -18.42 2.18
CA VAL A 173 -5.73 -18.72 2.43
C VAL A 173 -6.19 -18.10 3.74
N MET A 174 -5.41 -18.24 4.81
CA MET A 174 -5.66 -17.67 6.12
C MET A 174 -5.70 -16.15 6.05
N ALA A 175 -4.68 -15.53 5.47
CA ALA A 175 -4.61 -14.07 5.31
C ALA A 175 -5.83 -13.52 4.58
N ARG A 176 -6.29 -14.22 3.53
CA ARG A 176 -7.52 -13.85 2.81
C ARG A 176 -8.77 -13.98 3.68
N LYS A 177 -8.96 -15.12 4.36
CA LYS A 177 -10.15 -15.37 5.20
C LYS A 177 -10.23 -14.43 6.40
N LEU A 178 -9.14 -14.29 7.14
CA LEU A 178 -9.07 -13.36 8.28
C LEU A 178 -9.17 -11.91 7.82
N GLY A 179 -8.48 -11.53 6.72
CA GLY A 179 -8.54 -10.20 6.16
C GLY A 179 -9.96 -9.79 5.74
N THR A 180 -10.72 -10.68 5.09
CA THR A 180 -12.12 -10.40 4.74
C THR A 180 -13.00 -10.21 5.98
N ARG A 181 -12.83 -11.06 7.00
CA ARG A 181 -13.56 -10.95 8.27
C ARG A 181 -13.19 -9.68 9.03
N LEU A 182 -11.91 -9.34 9.07
CA LEU A 182 -11.42 -8.13 9.70
C LEU A 182 -11.98 -6.88 9.02
N HIS A 183 -11.99 -6.87 7.69
CA HIS A 183 -12.55 -5.75 6.91
C HIS A 183 -14.05 -5.54 7.20
N ALA A 184 -14.83 -6.61 7.24
CA ALA A 184 -16.25 -6.54 7.59
C ALA A 184 -16.46 -6.02 9.03
N ALA A 185 -15.73 -6.55 10.00
CA ALA A 185 -15.80 -6.11 11.39
C ALA A 185 -15.34 -4.65 11.56
N PHE A 186 -14.30 -4.23 10.81
CA PHE A 186 -13.83 -2.85 10.82
C PHE A 186 -14.85 -1.88 10.23
N SER A 187 -15.56 -2.25 9.17
CA SER A 187 -16.65 -1.45 8.61
C SER A 187 -17.80 -1.25 9.61
N GLU A 188 -18.16 -2.31 10.36
CA GLU A 188 -19.15 -2.26 11.44
C GLU A 188 -18.68 -1.33 12.59
N SER A 189 -17.40 -1.45 12.95
CA SER A 189 -16.74 -0.58 13.95
C SER A 189 -16.76 0.90 13.53
N GLN A 190 -16.48 1.18 12.28
CA GLN A 190 -16.52 2.54 11.75
C GLN A 190 -17.93 3.13 11.79
N ALA A 191 -18.95 2.35 11.46
CA ALA A 191 -20.34 2.76 11.57
C ALA A 191 -20.77 3.01 13.03
N ALA A 192 -20.30 2.20 13.97
CA ALA A 192 -20.53 2.41 15.41
C ALA A 192 -19.84 3.69 15.91
N PHE A 193 -18.61 3.93 15.47
CA PHE A 193 -17.88 5.16 15.80
C PHE A 193 -18.54 6.41 15.23
N SER A 194 -19.10 6.36 14.01
CA SER A 194 -19.89 7.48 13.46
C SER A 194 -21.10 7.78 14.33
N ARG A 195 -21.87 6.77 14.75
CA ARG A 195 -23.02 6.97 15.66
C ARG A 195 -22.61 7.58 17.00
N LEU A 196 -21.45 7.19 17.54
CA LEU A 196 -20.91 7.78 18.77
C LEU A 196 -20.57 9.27 18.58
N ASN A 197 -19.97 9.61 17.44
CA ASN A 197 -19.68 11.00 17.10
C ASN A 197 -20.96 11.83 16.90
N ASP A 198 -21.97 11.28 16.22
CA ASP A 198 -23.26 11.94 16.02
C ASP A 198 -23.93 12.22 17.35
N LYS A 199 -23.96 11.25 18.28
CA LYS A 199 -24.49 11.45 19.64
C LYS A 199 -23.69 12.50 20.41
N THR A 200 -22.36 12.48 20.32
CA THR A 200 -21.49 13.47 20.95
C THR A 200 -21.80 14.88 20.42
N GLN A 201 -21.94 15.01 19.10
CA GLN A 201 -22.28 16.28 18.46
C GLN A 201 -23.66 16.77 18.88
N GLU A 202 -24.66 15.87 18.94
CA GLU A 202 -26.01 16.19 19.40
C GLU A 202 -26.01 16.73 20.85
N SER A 203 -25.36 15.99 21.77
CA SER A 203 -25.28 16.39 23.19
C SER A 203 -24.56 17.72 23.39
N VAL A 204 -23.41 17.92 22.68
CA VAL A 204 -22.65 19.19 22.77
C VAL A 204 -23.42 20.35 22.16
N SER A 205 -24.08 20.15 21.01
CA SER A 205 -24.89 21.20 20.37
C SER A 205 -26.15 21.53 21.16
N GLY A 206 -26.76 20.49 21.77
CA GLY A 206 -27.98 20.62 22.59
C GLY A 206 -27.73 20.91 24.07
N ILE A 207 -26.49 21.18 24.51
CA ILE A 207 -26.11 21.27 25.92
C ILE A 207 -26.96 22.27 26.73
N LYS A 208 -27.38 23.40 26.11
CA LYS A 208 -28.23 24.36 26.74
C LYS A 208 -29.60 23.78 27.07
N VAL A 209 -30.18 23.00 26.17
CA VAL A 209 -31.48 22.35 26.35
C VAL A 209 -31.37 21.31 27.47
N ILE A 210 -30.38 20.43 27.39
CA ILE A 210 -30.12 19.40 28.41
C ILE A 210 -30.00 19.99 29.77
N LYS A 211 -29.25 21.09 29.92
CA LYS A 211 -29.05 21.82 31.16
C LYS A 211 -30.34 22.52 31.67
N THR A 212 -31.14 23.07 30.75
CA THR A 212 -32.38 23.78 31.12
C THR A 212 -33.46 22.79 31.64
N PHE A 213 -33.49 21.58 31.08
CA PHE A 213 -34.46 20.54 31.46
C PHE A 213 -33.93 19.57 32.53
N GLY A 214 -32.66 19.68 32.95
CA GLY A 214 -32.06 18.84 33.97
C GLY A 214 -31.90 17.39 33.55
N GLN A 215 -31.69 17.12 32.21
CA GLN A 215 -31.62 15.76 31.61
C GLN A 215 -30.20 15.23 31.50
N GLU A 216 -29.22 15.76 32.23
CA GLU A 216 -27.81 15.35 32.11
C GLU A 216 -27.61 13.87 32.44
N ALA A 217 -28.33 13.33 33.40
CA ALA A 217 -28.21 11.94 33.81
C ALA A 217 -28.74 10.99 32.71
N GLU A 218 -29.84 11.35 32.07
CA GLU A 218 -30.47 10.57 31.02
C GLU A 218 -29.62 10.59 29.73
N ASP A 219 -29.15 11.78 29.33
CA ASP A 219 -28.25 11.93 28.15
C ASP A 219 -26.93 11.17 28.34
N THR A 220 -26.38 11.22 29.57
CA THR A 220 -25.17 10.45 29.94
C THR A 220 -25.42 8.95 29.89
N ALA A 221 -26.57 8.48 30.37
CA ALA A 221 -26.93 7.05 30.31
C ALA A 221 -27.04 6.56 28.87
N ASP A 222 -27.68 7.35 28.00
CA ASP A 222 -27.82 7.09 26.58
C ASP A 222 -26.46 7.03 25.87
N PHE A 223 -25.60 8.00 26.15
CA PHE A 223 -24.23 8.04 25.65
C PHE A 223 -23.43 6.79 26.06
N ASN A 224 -23.53 6.41 27.34
CA ASN A 224 -22.84 5.21 27.84
C ASN A 224 -23.31 3.92 27.15
N GLN A 225 -24.60 3.78 26.81
CA GLN A 225 -25.08 2.64 26.03
C GLN A 225 -24.43 2.57 24.65
N ILE A 226 -24.30 3.72 23.96
CA ILE A 226 -23.64 3.79 22.66
C ILE A 226 -22.14 3.48 22.77
N VAL A 227 -21.49 3.95 23.84
CA VAL A 227 -20.08 3.62 24.14
C VAL A 227 -19.91 2.12 24.34
N ASP A 228 -20.72 1.50 25.21
CA ASP A 228 -20.65 0.07 25.49
C ASP A 228 -20.88 -0.78 24.24
N HIS A 229 -21.83 -0.39 23.40
CA HIS A 229 -22.07 -1.05 22.13
C HIS A 229 -20.86 -0.91 21.19
N THR A 230 -20.26 0.28 21.10
CA THR A 230 -19.06 0.55 20.29
C THR A 230 -17.86 -0.25 20.80
N VAL A 231 -17.68 -0.36 22.12
CA VAL A 231 -16.63 -1.20 22.74
C VAL A 231 -16.81 -2.67 22.40
N GLN A 232 -18.05 -3.20 22.43
CA GLN A 232 -18.31 -4.59 22.06
C GLN A 232 -17.96 -4.87 20.60
N ILE A 233 -18.31 -3.96 19.68
CA ILE A 233 -17.96 -4.10 18.26
C ILE A 233 -16.44 -4.04 18.08
N ASN A 234 -15.76 -3.08 18.71
CA ASN A 234 -14.30 -2.95 18.67
C ASN A 234 -13.60 -4.19 19.26
N ARG A 235 -14.14 -4.79 20.31
CA ARG A 235 -13.62 -6.04 20.85
C ARG A 235 -13.62 -7.15 19.80
N ARG A 236 -14.67 -7.24 18.96
CA ARG A 236 -14.71 -8.22 17.87
C ARG A 236 -13.63 -7.97 16.82
N VAL A 237 -13.40 -6.70 16.46
CA VAL A 237 -12.29 -6.32 15.56
C VAL A 237 -10.97 -6.79 16.14
N ASN A 238 -10.68 -6.42 17.39
CA ASN A 238 -9.45 -6.76 18.07
C ASN A 238 -9.25 -8.29 18.22
N MET A 239 -10.32 -9.06 18.47
CA MET A 239 -10.23 -10.52 18.52
C MET A 239 -9.87 -11.14 17.18
N ILE A 240 -10.43 -10.62 16.06
CA ILE A 240 -10.09 -11.13 14.73
C ILE A 240 -8.64 -10.73 14.38
N ASP A 241 -8.24 -9.51 14.67
CA ASP A 241 -6.88 -9.04 14.46
C ASP A 241 -5.86 -9.85 15.26
N ALA A 242 -6.15 -10.09 16.55
CA ALA A 242 -5.31 -10.90 17.42
C ALA A 242 -5.14 -12.37 16.97
N LEU A 243 -5.98 -12.88 16.07
CA LEU A 243 -5.82 -14.24 15.51
C LEU A 243 -4.77 -14.33 14.41
N PHE A 244 -4.31 -13.20 13.84
CA PHE A 244 -3.33 -13.24 12.74
C PHE A 244 -1.99 -13.84 13.21
N ASP A 245 -1.42 -13.33 14.28
CA ASP A 245 -0.11 -13.76 14.75
C ASP A 245 -0.09 -15.22 15.24
N PRO A 246 -1.03 -15.69 16.10
CA PRO A 246 -1.06 -17.10 16.52
C PRO A 246 -1.27 -18.07 15.35
N THR A 247 -2.16 -17.73 14.41
CA THR A 247 -2.43 -18.61 13.26
C THR A 247 -1.22 -18.67 12.32
N THR A 248 -0.55 -17.54 12.11
CA THR A 248 0.71 -17.50 11.35
C THR A 248 1.78 -18.35 12.04
N SER A 249 1.95 -18.17 13.34
CA SER A 249 2.93 -18.93 14.15
C SER A 249 2.63 -20.43 14.14
N LEU A 250 1.37 -20.82 14.15
CA LEU A 250 0.97 -22.23 14.07
C LEU A 250 1.34 -22.85 12.72
N ILE A 251 1.05 -22.15 11.61
CA ILE A 251 1.38 -22.65 10.26
C ILE A 251 2.90 -22.70 10.08
N MET A 252 3.63 -21.69 10.56
CA MET A 252 5.09 -21.66 10.52
C MET A 252 5.69 -22.73 11.43
N GLY A 253 5.14 -22.93 12.64
CA GLY A 253 5.53 -24.01 13.53
C GLY A 253 5.37 -25.38 12.89
N LEU A 254 4.24 -25.62 12.21
CA LEU A 254 4.02 -26.85 11.44
C LEU A 254 5.06 -27.01 10.33
N THR A 255 5.36 -25.93 9.60
CA THR A 255 6.42 -25.93 8.56
C THR A 255 7.78 -26.30 9.16
N TYR A 256 8.14 -25.72 10.32
CA TYR A 256 9.41 -26.05 10.99
C TYR A 256 9.45 -27.49 11.48
N VAL A 257 8.36 -27.99 12.07
CA VAL A 257 8.27 -29.37 12.53
C VAL A 257 8.47 -30.34 11.37
N ILE A 258 7.76 -30.14 10.27
CA ILE A 258 7.90 -30.94 9.05
C ILE A 258 9.33 -30.86 8.50
N THR A 259 9.90 -29.67 8.45
CA THR A 259 11.28 -29.44 7.97
C THR A 259 12.30 -30.16 8.85
N ILE A 260 12.14 -30.08 10.17
CA ILE A 260 13.08 -30.71 11.12
C ILE A 260 12.94 -32.24 11.08
N ILE A 261 11.74 -32.79 11.01
CA ILE A 261 11.52 -34.24 10.95
C ILE A 261 12.10 -34.81 9.66
N TYR A 262 11.71 -34.26 8.51
CA TYR A 262 12.16 -34.79 7.21
C TYR A 262 13.64 -34.45 6.95
N GLY A 263 14.06 -33.23 7.25
CA GLY A 263 15.46 -32.82 7.12
C GLY A 263 16.38 -33.55 8.11
N GLY A 264 15.93 -33.80 9.34
CA GLY A 264 16.64 -34.63 10.30
C GLY A 264 16.80 -36.07 9.83
N TRP A 265 15.75 -36.63 9.24
CA TRP A 265 15.84 -37.95 8.59
C TRP A 265 16.90 -37.97 7.47
N GLN A 266 16.91 -36.94 6.62
CA GLN A 266 17.94 -36.79 5.57
C GLN A 266 19.36 -36.65 6.14
N VAL A 267 19.53 -35.92 7.25
CA VAL A 267 20.84 -35.80 7.94
C VAL A 267 21.32 -37.17 8.45
N VAL A 268 20.45 -37.96 9.09
CA VAL A 268 20.80 -39.28 9.60
C VAL A 268 21.22 -40.23 8.46
N HIS A 269 20.60 -40.10 7.28
CA HIS A 269 20.94 -40.89 6.08
C HIS A 269 22.08 -40.26 5.26
N GLY A 270 22.74 -39.22 5.74
CA GLY A 270 23.88 -38.59 5.07
C GLY A 270 23.58 -37.87 3.74
N GLN A 271 22.29 -37.55 3.51
CA GLN A 271 21.87 -36.85 2.26
C GLN A 271 22.14 -35.32 2.36
N ILE A 272 21.99 -34.74 3.53
CA ILE A 272 22.32 -33.35 3.82
C ILE A 272 23.14 -33.26 5.11
N THR A 273 23.82 -32.13 5.33
CA THR A 273 24.57 -31.85 6.57
C THR A 273 23.66 -31.16 7.61
N ILE A 274 24.11 -31.16 8.89
CA ILE A 274 23.44 -30.42 9.95
C ILE A 274 23.42 -28.92 9.63
N GLY A 275 24.53 -28.39 9.10
CA GLY A 275 24.61 -26.98 8.70
C GLY A 275 23.66 -26.63 7.53
N GLN A 276 23.51 -27.54 6.57
CA GLN A 276 22.52 -27.38 5.49
C GLN A 276 21.08 -27.33 6.04
N LEU A 277 20.75 -28.16 7.03
CA LEU A 277 19.43 -28.12 7.69
C LEU A 277 19.20 -26.78 8.40
N VAL A 278 20.21 -26.26 9.11
CA VAL A 278 20.15 -24.95 9.79
C VAL A 278 19.97 -23.81 8.76
N SER A 279 20.75 -23.85 7.67
CA SER A 279 20.56 -22.90 6.55
C SER A 279 19.16 -22.94 6.00
N PHE A 280 18.62 -24.14 5.80
CA PHE A 280 17.29 -24.35 5.25
C PHE A 280 16.19 -23.74 6.14
N VAL A 281 16.24 -23.99 7.44
CA VAL A 281 15.30 -23.40 8.43
C VAL A 281 15.34 -21.87 8.37
N THR A 282 16.52 -21.29 8.19
CA THR A 282 16.68 -19.83 8.04
C THR A 282 16.10 -19.33 6.71
N TYR A 283 16.24 -20.07 5.62
CA TYR A 283 15.60 -19.74 4.34
C TYR A 283 14.06 -19.84 4.42
N VAL A 284 13.53 -20.83 5.12
CA VAL A 284 12.07 -20.97 5.35
C VAL A 284 11.52 -19.71 6.03
N SER A 285 12.23 -19.16 7.03
CA SER A 285 11.85 -17.91 7.69
C SER A 285 11.77 -16.72 6.72
N ALA A 286 12.66 -16.66 5.75
CA ALA A 286 12.70 -15.57 4.76
C ALA A 286 11.51 -15.60 3.78
N LEU A 287 10.80 -16.75 3.62
CA LEU A 287 9.64 -16.88 2.74
C LEU A 287 8.33 -16.34 3.36
N VAL A 288 8.30 -16.10 4.67
CA VAL A 288 7.08 -15.64 5.37
C VAL A 288 6.59 -14.32 4.79
N TRP A 289 7.48 -13.33 4.70
CA TRP A 289 7.13 -12.00 4.20
C TRP A 289 6.58 -12.00 2.76
N PRO A 290 7.19 -12.64 1.78
CA PRO A 290 6.66 -12.73 0.42
C PRO A 290 5.23 -13.28 0.33
N MET A 291 4.88 -14.23 1.19
CA MET A 291 3.53 -14.83 1.22
C MET A 291 2.45 -13.83 1.67
N PHE A 292 2.75 -12.99 2.66
CA PHE A 292 1.84 -11.93 3.11
C PHE A 292 1.75 -10.75 2.15
N ALA A 293 2.85 -10.44 1.50
CA ALA A 293 2.98 -9.27 0.63
C ALA A 293 2.01 -9.32 -0.56
N ILE A 294 1.70 -10.51 -1.09
CA ILE A 294 0.75 -10.71 -2.20
C ILE A 294 -0.65 -10.17 -1.83
N GLY A 295 -1.15 -10.48 -0.63
CA GLY A 295 -2.46 -9.98 -0.18
C GLY A 295 -2.49 -8.45 -0.05
N ARG A 296 -1.42 -7.86 0.49
CA ARG A 296 -1.27 -6.41 0.62
C ARG A 296 -1.20 -5.70 -0.73
N LEU A 297 -0.56 -6.33 -1.71
CA LEU A 297 -0.43 -5.79 -3.07
C LEU A 297 -1.80 -5.53 -3.70
N PHE A 298 -2.74 -6.48 -3.60
CA PHE A 298 -4.08 -6.31 -4.16
C PHE A 298 -4.79 -5.06 -3.61
N ASN A 299 -4.73 -4.82 -2.30
CA ASN A 299 -5.33 -3.64 -1.68
C ASN A 299 -4.70 -2.34 -2.19
N ILE A 300 -3.37 -2.31 -2.35
CA ILE A 300 -2.65 -1.14 -2.87
C ILE A 300 -3.10 -0.86 -4.32
N LEU A 301 -3.20 -1.89 -5.15
CA LEU A 301 -3.57 -1.75 -6.56
C LEU A 301 -5.03 -1.35 -6.74
N GLU A 302 -5.94 -1.93 -5.96
CA GLU A 302 -7.37 -1.63 -6.02
C GLU A 302 -7.65 -0.19 -5.61
N ARG A 303 -7.12 0.23 -4.45
CA ARG A 303 -7.24 1.61 -3.97
C ARG A 303 -6.62 2.60 -4.95
N GLY A 304 -5.42 2.32 -5.46
CA GLY A 304 -4.76 3.20 -6.42
C GLY A 304 -5.49 3.28 -7.76
N ASN A 305 -6.11 2.17 -8.22
CA ASN A 305 -6.89 2.17 -9.45
C ASN A 305 -8.14 3.06 -9.33
N ALA A 306 -8.90 2.91 -8.23
CA ALA A 306 -10.07 3.75 -7.98
C ALA A 306 -9.70 5.25 -7.86
N SER A 307 -8.59 5.56 -7.18
CA SER A 307 -8.10 6.94 -7.05
C SER A 307 -7.62 7.52 -8.38
N TYR A 308 -6.94 6.71 -9.21
CA TYR A 308 -6.53 7.16 -10.54
C TYR A 308 -7.73 7.46 -11.43
N ASP A 309 -8.79 6.63 -11.38
CA ASP A 309 -10.00 6.84 -12.18
C ASP A 309 -10.67 8.16 -11.84
N ARG A 310 -10.82 8.50 -10.56
CA ARG A 310 -11.36 9.81 -10.14
C ARG A 310 -10.51 10.99 -10.61
N VAL A 311 -9.19 10.86 -10.51
CA VAL A 311 -8.26 11.90 -11.00
C VAL A 311 -8.34 12.04 -12.52
N ASP A 312 -8.46 10.93 -13.25
CA ASP A 312 -8.56 10.91 -14.70
C ASP A 312 -9.89 11.50 -15.20
N GLU A 313 -11.00 11.19 -14.52
CA GLU A 313 -12.32 11.79 -14.77
C GLU A 313 -12.26 13.31 -14.67
N LEU A 314 -11.67 13.84 -13.57
CA LEU A 314 -11.47 15.29 -13.42
C LEU A 314 -10.62 15.88 -14.53
N LEU A 315 -9.56 15.22 -14.94
CA LEU A 315 -8.67 15.69 -16.00
C LEU A 315 -9.31 15.64 -17.40
N GLN A 316 -10.39 14.87 -17.58
CA GLN A 316 -11.14 14.79 -18.84
C GLN A 316 -12.25 15.84 -18.94
N GLU A 317 -12.68 16.45 -17.82
CA GLU A 317 -13.65 17.53 -17.84
C GLU A 317 -13.10 18.72 -18.64
N LYS A 318 -13.99 19.40 -19.36
CA LYS A 318 -13.62 20.52 -20.21
C LYS A 318 -14.34 21.77 -19.74
N SER A 319 -13.63 22.89 -19.78
CA SER A 319 -14.25 24.20 -19.58
C SER A 319 -15.34 24.44 -20.65
N THR A 320 -16.46 25.02 -20.23
CA THR A 320 -17.52 25.47 -21.15
C THR A 320 -17.12 26.72 -21.91
N ILE A 321 -16.13 27.47 -21.37
CA ILE A 321 -15.56 28.65 -21.99
C ILE A 321 -14.36 28.22 -22.82
N LEU A 322 -14.51 28.25 -24.15
CA LEU A 322 -13.44 27.93 -25.10
C LEU A 322 -12.91 29.19 -25.71
N GLU A 323 -11.61 29.37 -25.71
CA GLU A 323 -10.96 30.42 -26.47
C GLU A 323 -11.03 30.10 -27.97
N ALA A 324 -11.46 31.07 -28.77
CA ALA A 324 -11.40 30.96 -30.22
C ALA A 324 -9.93 30.88 -30.70
N LYS A 325 -9.67 30.09 -31.75
CA LYS A 325 -8.29 29.91 -32.27
C LYS A 325 -7.67 31.20 -32.82
N ASP A 326 -8.51 32.13 -33.18
CA ASP A 326 -8.19 33.44 -33.75
C ASP A 326 -8.54 34.58 -32.79
N ALA A 327 -8.62 34.31 -31.47
CA ALA A 327 -8.92 35.30 -30.45
C ALA A 327 -7.91 36.47 -30.50
N ILE A 328 -8.42 37.68 -30.50
CA ILE A 328 -7.63 38.89 -30.43
C ILE A 328 -7.05 39.06 -29.05
N THR A 329 -5.73 39.15 -28.92
CA THR A 329 -5.00 39.28 -27.64
C THR A 329 -4.71 40.73 -27.27
N THR A 330 -5.00 41.70 -28.14
CA THR A 330 -4.85 43.12 -27.81
C THR A 330 -5.98 43.59 -26.92
N PRO A 331 -5.71 44.51 -25.96
CA PRO A 331 -6.77 45.10 -25.13
C PRO A 331 -7.88 45.68 -26.00
N ALA A 332 -9.13 45.42 -25.67
CA ALA A 332 -10.27 46.00 -26.33
C ALA A 332 -10.36 47.50 -26.00
N HIS A 333 -10.57 48.33 -27.01
CA HIS A 333 -10.80 49.77 -26.87
C HIS A 333 -12.12 50.16 -27.53
N GLY A 334 -12.86 51.07 -26.93
CA GLY A 334 -14.14 51.56 -27.44
C GLY A 334 -15.31 51.33 -26.49
N ASP A 335 -16.52 51.60 -26.98
CA ASP A 335 -17.73 51.47 -26.19
C ASP A 335 -18.15 49.99 -26.05
N ILE A 336 -18.67 49.62 -24.85
CA ILE A 336 -19.24 48.30 -24.59
C ILE A 336 -20.74 48.39 -24.73
N ARG A 337 -21.30 47.69 -25.70
CA ARG A 337 -22.75 47.60 -25.90
C ARG A 337 -23.24 46.23 -25.40
N TYR A 338 -24.18 46.24 -24.47
CA TYR A 338 -24.71 45.06 -23.84
C TYR A 338 -26.19 44.89 -24.18
N GLN A 339 -26.56 43.80 -24.82
CA GLN A 339 -27.94 43.53 -25.19
C GLN A 339 -28.30 42.07 -24.89
N ILE A 340 -29.08 41.86 -23.84
CA ILE A 340 -29.53 40.53 -23.39
C ILE A 340 -31.03 40.46 -23.53
N ASN A 341 -31.50 39.61 -24.45
CA ASN A 341 -32.93 39.35 -24.62
C ASN A 341 -33.48 38.44 -23.51
N LYS A 342 -32.74 37.39 -23.21
CA LYS A 342 -33.06 36.41 -22.14
C LYS A 342 -31.78 35.71 -21.72
N PHE A 343 -31.52 35.61 -20.43
CA PHE A 343 -30.43 34.84 -19.86
C PHE A 343 -30.93 34.02 -18.68
N SER A 344 -30.58 32.73 -18.66
CA SER A 344 -30.75 31.81 -17.52
C SER A 344 -29.40 31.19 -17.21
N TYR A 345 -29.13 30.92 -15.93
CA TYR A 345 -27.93 30.17 -15.56
C TYR A 345 -28.01 28.72 -16.06
N PRO A 346 -26.89 28.06 -16.39
CA PRO A 346 -26.88 26.64 -16.66
C PRO A 346 -27.58 25.89 -15.50
N ASP A 347 -28.44 24.93 -15.85
CA ASP A 347 -29.20 24.11 -14.88
C ASP A 347 -30.33 24.85 -14.13
N ASP A 348 -30.61 26.14 -14.40
CA ASP A 348 -31.75 26.88 -13.86
C ASP A 348 -32.79 27.16 -14.95
N GLN A 349 -34.07 26.82 -14.66
CA GLN A 349 -35.17 27.14 -15.57
C GLN A 349 -35.68 28.59 -15.38
N GLN A 350 -35.24 29.28 -14.33
CA GLN A 350 -35.63 30.66 -14.09
C GLN A 350 -34.82 31.63 -14.95
N VAL A 351 -35.52 32.61 -15.47
CA VAL A 351 -34.88 33.69 -16.25
C VAL A 351 -34.23 34.68 -15.31
N ALA A 352 -32.90 34.70 -15.27
CA ALA A 352 -32.15 35.62 -14.40
C ALA A 352 -32.12 37.07 -14.96
N LEU A 353 -32.01 37.24 -16.27
CA LEU A 353 -32.02 38.54 -16.94
C LEU A 353 -32.96 38.51 -18.14
N SER A 354 -33.78 39.52 -18.29
CA SER A 354 -34.70 39.68 -19.43
C SER A 354 -34.70 41.13 -19.91
N ARG A 355 -34.51 41.34 -21.23
CA ARG A 355 -34.55 42.65 -21.89
C ARG A 355 -33.63 43.70 -21.25
N VAL A 356 -32.39 43.31 -20.94
CA VAL A 356 -31.37 44.23 -20.43
C VAL A 356 -30.61 44.83 -21.62
N HIS A 357 -30.56 46.15 -21.64
CA HIS A 357 -29.85 46.89 -22.72
C HIS A 357 -29.15 48.11 -22.10
N PHE A 358 -27.83 48.22 -22.32
CA PHE A 358 -27.04 49.40 -21.94
C PHE A 358 -25.79 49.53 -22.81
N THR A 359 -25.26 50.74 -22.87
CA THR A 359 -24.03 51.07 -23.58
C THR A 359 -23.11 51.82 -22.69
#